data_2f0d23062e1e5bec08d2555fc0e899af
#
_entry.id   2f0d23062e1e5bec08d2555fc0e899af
#
_cell.length_a   1.000
_cell.length_b   1.000
_cell.length_c   1.000
_cell.angle_alpha   90.00
_cell.angle_beta   90.00
_cell.angle_gamma   90.00
#
_symmetry.space_group_name_H-M   'P 1'
#
loop_
_entity.id
_entity.type
_entity.pdbx_description
1 polymer ?
#
loop_
_entity_poly.entity_id
_entity_poly.type
_entity_poly.pdbx_seq_one_letter_code
_entity_poly.pdbx_strand_id
1 'polypeptide(L)'
;MDRRLVHTFLDLLPVIVMHGHRSEGLLLSELGGFLLGAEYASAGTKWISNLLRSSGCNSQVVEDYLWQQADQAIDQRLYHQDDMYVIWDESVSEKPESQKAERLCAMSSSKACRLQRIKPGYFNPPTDRPVLVPGLNWLQIIITGMKGALAMANLCFWTMRGEHKTTKLEEEHDLLHQLAQRWEERSYIFGIVVLLTLHG
;
A
#
# COMPACT_ATOMS: atom_id res chain seq x y z
N MET A 1 16.49 -8.86 -14.64
CA MET A 1 15.76 -7.74 -15.29
C MET A 1 16.69 -7.04 -16.27
N ASP A 2 16.21 -6.64 -17.45
CA ASP A 2 16.99 -5.88 -18.43
C ASP A 2 17.45 -4.54 -17.82
N ARG A 3 18.71 -4.15 -18.09
CA ARG A 3 19.32 -2.92 -17.58
C ARG A 3 18.49 -1.66 -17.87
N ARG A 4 17.82 -1.62 -19.02
CA ARG A 4 16.94 -0.51 -19.39
C ARG A 4 15.73 -0.41 -18.46
N LEU A 5 15.15 -1.54 -18.08
CA LEU A 5 14.01 -1.58 -17.17
C LEU A 5 14.42 -1.17 -15.75
N VAL A 6 15.64 -1.55 -15.32
CA VAL A 6 16.20 -1.08 -14.03
C VAL A 6 16.33 0.44 -14.03
N HIS A 7 16.89 1.03 -15.08
CA HIS A 7 16.97 2.50 -15.19
C HIS A 7 15.58 3.14 -15.17
N THR A 8 14.62 2.61 -15.96
CA THR A 8 13.25 3.13 -15.95
C THR A 8 12.63 3.07 -14.56
N PHE A 9 12.86 1.99 -13.81
CA PHE A 9 12.38 1.85 -12.43
C PHE A 9 13.00 2.90 -11.51
N LEU A 10 14.32 3.04 -11.53
CA LEU A 10 15.04 3.98 -10.70
C LEU A 10 14.66 5.45 -11.00
N ASP A 11 14.46 5.78 -12.27
CA ASP A 11 14.05 7.11 -12.69
C ASP A 11 12.58 7.40 -12.36
N LEU A 12 11.72 6.37 -12.32
CA LEU A 12 10.31 6.50 -11.98
C LEU A 12 10.09 6.77 -10.49
N LEU A 13 10.91 6.22 -9.59
CA LEU A 13 10.75 6.39 -8.15
C LEU A 13 10.75 7.87 -7.71
N PRO A 14 11.76 8.71 -8.05
CA PRO A 14 11.73 10.12 -7.70
C PRO A 14 10.54 10.85 -8.34
N VAL A 15 10.13 10.49 -9.55
CA VAL A 15 8.95 11.08 -10.20
C VAL A 15 7.68 10.80 -9.37
N ILE A 16 7.49 9.57 -8.89
CA ILE A 16 6.35 9.23 -8.03
C ILE A 16 6.42 10.01 -6.71
N VAL A 17 7.57 10.08 -6.08
CA VAL A 17 7.75 10.80 -4.80
C VAL A 17 7.48 12.30 -4.97
N MET A 18 7.98 12.92 -6.05
CA MET A 18 7.82 14.35 -6.30
C MET A 18 6.39 14.75 -6.69
N HIS A 19 5.65 13.86 -7.35
CA HIS A 19 4.33 14.16 -7.90
C HIS A 19 3.19 13.39 -7.26
N GLY A 20 3.47 12.44 -6.33
CA GLY A 20 2.47 11.58 -5.69
C GLY A 20 1.47 12.28 -4.79
N HIS A 21 1.72 13.55 -4.40
CA HIS A 21 0.84 14.34 -3.54
C HIS A 21 -0.35 14.99 -4.28
N ARG A 22 -0.46 14.78 -5.60
CA ARG A 22 -1.54 15.36 -6.39
C ARG A 22 -2.87 14.67 -6.10
N SER A 23 -3.90 15.45 -5.85
CA SER A 23 -5.26 14.98 -5.54
C SER A 23 -5.94 14.22 -6.69
N GLU A 24 -5.50 14.46 -7.93
CA GLU A 24 -6.09 13.87 -9.14
C GLU A 24 -5.46 12.52 -9.52
N GLY A 25 -4.47 12.06 -8.76
CA GLY A 25 -3.72 10.83 -9.04
C GLY A 25 -2.64 11.03 -10.09
N LEU A 26 -1.91 9.96 -10.37
CA LEU A 26 -0.84 9.94 -11.36
C LEU A 26 -1.29 9.15 -12.60
N LEU A 27 -1.53 9.87 -13.68
CA LEU A 27 -1.79 9.22 -14.97
C LEU A 27 -0.48 8.72 -15.59
N LEU A 28 -0.53 7.60 -16.29
CA LEU A 28 0.65 7.01 -16.94
C LEU A 28 1.26 7.98 -17.96
N SER A 29 0.43 8.77 -18.65
CA SER A 29 0.87 9.80 -19.61
C SER A 29 1.59 10.96 -18.93
N GLU A 30 1.13 11.37 -17.74
CA GLU A 30 1.80 12.42 -16.96
C GLU A 30 3.13 11.93 -16.41
N LEU A 31 3.14 10.71 -15.83
CA LEU A 31 4.38 10.07 -15.38
C LEU A 31 5.39 9.95 -16.52
N GLY A 32 4.94 9.60 -17.74
CA GLY A 32 5.79 9.58 -18.93
C GLY A 32 6.37 10.94 -19.28
N GLY A 33 5.58 11.99 -19.14
CA GLY A 33 6.01 13.37 -19.35
C GLY A 33 6.97 13.87 -18.27
N PHE A 34 6.77 13.48 -17.01
CA PHE A 34 7.70 13.80 -15.92
C PHE A 34 9.03 13.04 -16.05
N LEU A 35 8.98 11.83 -16.59
CA LEU A 35 10.16 10.98 -16.76
C LEU A 35 11.09 11.48 -17.87
N LEU A 36 10.56 11.86 -19.04
CA LEU A 36 11.32 12.20 -20.24
C LEU A 36 11.12 13.63 -20.76
N GLY A 37 10.27 14.40 -20.12
CA GLY A 37 9.81 15.70 -20.62
C GLY A 37 8.50 15.60 -21.40
N ALA A 38 7.75 16.70 -21.43
CA ALA A 38 6.41 16.76 -22.03
C ALA A 38 6.39 16.35 -23.51
N GLU A 39 7.43 16.72 -24.29
CA GLU A 39 7.56 16.38 -25.70
C GLU A 39 7.70 14.86 -25.94
N TYR A 40 8.24 14.13 -24.97
CA TYR A 40 8.48 12.70 -25.03
C TYR A 40 7.54 11.89 -24.12
N ALA A 41 6.43 12.47 -23.69
CA ALA A 41 5.48 11.84 -22.77
C ALA A 41 4.99 10.46 -23.26
N SER A 42 4.73 10.30 -24.55
CA SER A 42 4.33 9.03 -25.16
C SER A 42 5.42 7.95 -25.08
N ALA A 43 6.68 8.33 -25.26
CA ALA A 43 7.82 7.43 -25.13
C ALA A 43 8.03 7.03 -23.67
N GLY A 44 7.96 7.98 -22.73
CA GLY A 44 8.02 7.72 -21.29
C GLY A 44 6.91 6.79 -20.83
N THR A 45 5.67 7.02 -21.27
CA THR A 45 4.53 6.13 -21.01
C THR A 45 4.80 4.70 -21.48
N LYS A 46 5.39 4.55 -22.68
CA LYS A 46 5.76 3.23 -23.21
C LYS A 46 6.85 2.57 -22.35
N TRP A 47 7.84 3.32 -21.88
CA TRP A 47 8.88 2.78 -21.02
C TRP A 47 8.29 2.25 -19.69
N ILE A 48 7.44 3.04 -19.05
CA ILE A 48 6.75 2.62 -17.81
C ILE A 48 5.86 1.40 -18.09
N SER A 49 5.10 1.40 -19.20
CA SER A 49 4.26 0.25 -19.55
C SER A 49 5.09 -1.03 -19.79
N ASN A 50 6.26 -0.93 -20.42
CA ASN A 50 7.15 -2.06 -20.59
C ASN A 50 7.73 -2.56 -19.26
N LEU A 51 8.06 -1.65 -18.35
CA LEU A 51 8.48 -2.00 -16.99
C LEU A 51 7.40 -2.79 -16.26
N LEU A 52 6.17 -2.25 -16.21
CA LEU A 52 5.05 -2.87 -15.49
C LEU A 52 4.61 -4.22 -16.07
N ARG A 53 4.88 -4.46 -17.36
CA ARG A 53 4.57 -5.75 -18.03
C ARG A 53 5.74 -6.74 -17.98
N SER A 54 6.87 -6.34 -17.44
CA SER A 54 8.04 -7.20 -17.35
C SER A 54 7.84 -8.25 -16.26
N SER A 55 8.14 -9.50 -16.56
CA SER A 55 8.15 -10.58 -15.56
C SER A 55 9.15 -10.36 -14.42
N GLY A 56 10.15 -9.50 -14.62
CA GLY A 56 11.10 -9.11 -13.58
C GLY A 56 10.59 -7.99 -12.66
N CYS A 57 9.44 -7.38 -12.96
CA CYS A 57 8.77 -6.38 -12.13
C CYS A 57 7.53 -7.02 -11.50
N ASN A 58 7.71 -7.86 -10.49
CA ASN A 58 6.65 -8.54 -9.78
C ASN A 58 6.61 -8.11 -8.30
N SER A 59 5.51 -8.39 -7.60
CA SER A 59 5.31 -8.04 -6.20
C SER A 59 6.35 -8.70 -5.29
N GLN A 60 6.75 -9.94 -5.59
CA GLN A 60 7.69 -10.70 -4.77
C GLN A 60 9.02 -9.97 -4.57
N VAL A 61 9.55 -9.31 -5.61
CA VAL A 61 10.80 -8.53 -5.49
C VAL A 61 10.65 -7.38 -4.51
N VAL A 62 9.48 -6.74 -4.50
CA VAL A 62 9.17 -5.64 -3.57
C VAL A 62 8.99 -6.18 -2.16
N GLU A 63 8.25 -7.27 -2.01
CA GLU A 63 8.02 -7.93 -0.72
C GLU A 63 9.33 -8.40 -0.09
N ASP A 64 10.19 -9.07 -0.85
CA ASP A 64 11.51 -9.52 -0.39
C ASP A 64 12.39 -8.34 0.07
N TYR A 65 12.34 -7.23 -0.66
CA TYR A 65 13.05 -6.02 -0.29
C TYR A 65 12.50 -5.42 1.02
N LEU A 66 11.17 -5.33 1.18
CA LEU A 66 10.55 -4.80 2.39
C LEU A 66 10.92 -5.67 3.61
N TRP A 67 10.83 -6.98 3.48
CA TRP A 67 11.25 -7.90 4.54
C TRP A 67 12.74 -7.74 4.90
N GLN A 68 13.61 -7.58 3.92
CA GLN A 68 15.03 -7.34 4.16
C GLN A 68 15.28 -6.03 4.92
N GLN A 69 14.57 -4.95 4.56
CA GLN A 69 14.67 -3.67 5.26
C GLN A 69 14.17 -3.79 6.71
N ALA A 70 13.09 -4.54 6.92
CA ALA A 70 12.57 -4.80 8.26
C ALA A 70 13.55 -5.59 9.12
N ASP A 71 14.15 -6.66 8.58
CA ASP A 71 15.18 -7.44 9.28
C ASP A 71 16.36 -6.56 9.70
N GLN A 72 16.85 -5.71 8.80
CA GLN A 72 17.94 -4.78 9.11
C GLN A 72 17.55 -3.78 10.21
N ALA A 73 16.32 -3.26 10.17
CA ALA A 73 15.83 -2.35 11.20
C ALA A 73 15.70 -3.04 12.55
N ILE A 74 15.27 -4.30 12.59
CA ILE A 74 15.19 -5.13 13.78
C ILE A 74 16.60 -5.36 14.35
N ASP A 75 17.54 -5.81 13.53
CA ASP A 75 18.91 -6.10 13.96
C ASP A 75 19.61 -4.86 14.54
N GLN A 76 19.40 -3.70 13.92
CA GLN A 76 19.93 -2.43 14.44
C GLN A 76 19.35 -2.10 15.81
N ARG A 77 18.03 -2.24 16.00
CA ARG A 77 17.37 -1.95 17.28
C ARG A 77 17.79 -2.92 18.38
N LEU A 78 17.90 -4.20 18.05
CA LEU A 78 18.41 -5.22 18.96
C LEU A 78 19.86 -4.92 19.41
N TYR A 79 20.69 -4.49 18.47
CA TYR A 79 22.08 -4.12 18.78
C TYR A 79 22.15 -2.92 19.75
N HIS A 80 21.25 -1.95 19.61
CA HIS A 80 21.17 -0.78 20.47
C HIS A 80 20.32 -0.98 21.74
N GLN A 81 19.69 -2.17 21.90
CA GLN A 81 18.75 -2.48 22.98
C GLN A 81 17.58 -1.48 23.05
N ASP A 82 17.14 -1.01 21.90
CA ASP A 82 16.01 -0.10 21.77
C ASP A 82 14.68 -0.86 21.84
N ASP A 83 13.67 -0.18 22.39
CA ASP A 83 12.28 -0.69 22.32
C ASP A 83 11.84 -0.85 20.88
N MET A 84 11.09 -1.92 20.61
CA MET A 84 10.62 -2.24 19.29
C MET A 84 9.13 -2.61 19.30
N TYR A 85 8.41 -2.05 18.35
CA TYR A 85 6.98 -2.27 18.16
C TYR A 85 6.70 -2.76 16.76
N VAL A 86 5.80 -3.72 16.66
CA VAL A 86 5.20 -4.14 15.40
C VAL A 86 3.82 -3.51 15.33
N ILE A 87 3.63 -2.63 14.38
CA ILE A 87 2.35 -1.97 14.13
C ILE A 87 1.65 -2.72 13.00
N TRP A 88 0.45 -3.17 13.28
CA TRP A 88 -0.49 -3.69 12.30
C TRP A 88 -1.47 -2.59 11.95
N ASP A 89 -1.50 -2.18 10.70
CA ASP A 89 -2.35 -1.09 10.25
C ASP A 89 -3.16 -1.49 9.02
N GLU A 90 -4.43 -1.10 9.03
CA GLU A 90 -5.32 -1.19 7.89
C GLU A 90 -5.52 0.19 7.29
N SER A 91 -5.44 0.24 5.98
CA SER A 91 -5.68 1.47 5.24
C SER A 91 -6.58 1.23 4.03
N VAL A 92 -7.31 2.25 3.67
CA VAL A 92 -8.31 2.20 2.62
C VAL A 92 -8.07 3.31 1.62
N SER A 93 -8.03 2.96 0.33
CA SER A 93 -7.94 3.94 -0.75
C SER A 93 -9.17 3.89 -1.63
N GLU A 94 -10.06 4.89 -1.49
CA GLU A 94 -11.26 5.00 -2.32
C GLU A 94 -10.90 5.25 -3.78
N LYS A 95 -11.60 4.57 -4.69
CA LYS A 95 -11.46 4.68 -6.15
C LYS A 95 -12.84 4.77 -6.81
N PRO A 96 -13.64 5.81 -6.49
CA PRO A 96 -15.04 5.90 -6.93
C PRO A 96 -15.21 5.90 -8.45
N GLU A 97 -14.23 6.39 -9.20
CA GLU A 97 -14.25 6.41 -10.66
C GLU A 97 -13.89 5.06 -11.30
N SER A 98 -13.29 4.16 -10.54
CA SER A 98 -12.78 2.88 -11.01
C SER A 98 -13.83 1.78 -10.85
N GLN A 99 -14.61 1.52 -11.89
CA GLN A 99 -15.62 0.45 -11.83
C GLN A 99 -15.09 -0.92 -12.26
N LYS A 100 -14.05 -0.97 -13.07
CA LYS A 100 -13.56 -2.18 -13.75
C LYS A 100 -12.16 -2.61 -13.35
N ALA A 101 -11.45 -1.83 -12.53
CA ALA A 101 -10.13 -2.24 -12.07
C ALA A 101 -10.23 -3.54 -11.27
N GLU A 102 -9.28 -4.43 -11.49
CA GLU A 102 -9.12 -5.62 -10.67
C GLU A 102 -8.81 -5.25 -9.23
N ARG A 103 -9.11 -6.16 -8.32
CA ARG A 103 -8.76 -6.03 -6.90
C ARG A 103 -9.50 -4.92 -6.13
N LEU A 104 -10.58 -4.38 -6.69
CA LEU A 104 -11.45 -3.45 -5.97
C LEU A 104 -12.40 -4.20 -5.04
N CYS A 105 -12.58 -3.64 -3.84
CA CYS A 105 -13.60 -4.04 -2.88
C CYS A 105 -14.67 -2.97 -2.75
N ALA A 106 -15.85 -3.36 -2.28
CA ALA A 106 -16.85 -2.42 -1.82
C ALA A 106 -16.46 -1.95 -0.40
N MET A 107 -16.31 -0.66 -0.20
CA MET A 107 -15.94 -0.08 1.10
C MET A 107 -16.82 1.14 1.42
N SER A 108 -16.97 1.42 2.71
CA SER A 108 -17.71 2.61 3.15
C SER A 108 -16.98 3.88 2.71
N SER A 109 -17.70 4.80 2.08
CA SER A 109 -17.12 6.08 1.68
C SER A 109 -16.87 6.97 2.90
N SER A 110 -15.61 7.29 3.16
CA SER A 110 -15.19 8.22 4.20
C SER A 110 -15.71 9.64 3.92
N LYS A 111 -15.82 10.01 2.64
CA LYS A 111 -16.39 11.30 2.22
C LYS A 111 -17.88 11.39 2.57
N ALA A 112 -18.65 10.33 2.32
CA ALA A 112 -20.05 10.28 2.68
C ALA A 112 -20.24 10.32 4.19
N CYS A 113 -19.49 9.55 4.95
CA CYS A 113 -19.49 9.54 6.41
C CYS A 113 -19.13 10.92 6.99
N ARG A 114 -18.13 11.60 6.41
CA ARG A 114 -17.74 12.95 6.82
C ARG A 114 -18.82 13.98 6.52
N LEU A 115 -19.45 13.93 5.34
CA LEU A 115 -20.54 14.83 4.97
C LEU A 115 -21.76 14.65 5.87
N GLN A 116 -22.10 13.43 6.23
CA GLN A 116 -23.19 13.12 7.16
C GLN A 116 -22.95 13.71 8.55
N ARG A 117 -21.70 13.72 9.04
CA ARG A 117 -21.33 14.35 10.32
C ARG A 117 -21.38 15.89 10.28
N ILE A 118 -20.86 16.49 9.20
CA ILE A 118 -20.74 17.96 9.10
C ILE A 118 -22.06 18.62 8.74
N LYS A 119 -22.88 17.97 7.93
CA LYS A 119 -24.20 18.47 7.47
C LYS A 119 -25.27 17.39 7.63
N PRO A 120 -25.71 17.12 8.86
CA PRO A 120 -26.81 16.18 9.10
C PRO A 120 -28.02 16.56 8.29
N GLY A 121 -28.61 15.61 7.57
CA GLY A 121 -29.77 15.83 6.70
C GLY A 121 -29.49 16.28 5.27
N TYR A 122 -28.26 16.69 4.94
CA TYR A 122 -27.88 17.03 3.56
C TYR A 122 -27.58 15.77 2.72
N PHE A 123 -27.11 14.74 3.35
CA PHE A 123 -26.85 13.45 2.75
C PHE A 123 -27.44 12.37 3.64
N ASN A 124 -28.71 12.04 3.39
CA ASN A 124 -29.38 10.91 4.00
C ASN A 124 -29.46 9.79 2.97
N PRO A 125 -28.64 8.75 3.06
CA PRO A 125 -28.98 7.54 2.34
C PRO A 125 -30.37 7.07 2.84
N PRO A 126 -31.31 6.74 1.94
CA PRO A 126 -32.71 6.49 2.29
C PRO A 126 -32.95 5.35 3.28
N THR A 127 -31.90 4.66 3.73
CA THR A 127 -31.98 3.39 4.45
C THR A 127 -31.00 3.24 5.61
N ASP A 128 -30.36 4.30 6.10
CA ASP A 128 -29.26 4.24 7.08
C ASP A 128 -28.09 3.30 6.69
N ARG A 129 -28.06 2.86 5.46
CA ARG A 129 -26.99 2.00 4.95
C ARG A 129 -25.78 2.83 4.56
N PRO A 130 -24.56 2.33 4.83
CA PRO A 130 -23.35 3.02 4.42
C PRO A 130 -23.30 3.14 2.89
N VAL A 131 -22.85 4.30 2.41
CA VAL A 131 -22.58 4.50 0.98
C VAL A 131 -21.31 3.73 0.65
N LEU A 132 -21.45 2.72 -0.19
CA LEU A 132 -20.32 1.89 -0.63
C LEU A 132 -19.75 2.43 -1.94
N VAL A 133 -18.44 2.55 -1.98
CA VAL A 133 -17.67 2.94 -3.16
C VAL A 133 -16.61 1.88 -3.46
N PRO A 134 -16.19 1.73 -4.73
CA PRO A 134 -15.03 0.89 -5.05
C PRO A 134 -13.76 1.43 -4.42
N GLY A 135 -12.90 0.56 -3.94
CA GLY A 135 -11.60 0.96 -3.40
C GLY A 135 -10.66 -0.22 -3.17
N LEU A 136 -9.47 0.09 -2.69
CA LEU A 136 -8.44 -0.87 -2.34
C LEU A 136 -8.29 -0.92 -0.82
N ASN A 137 -8.27 -2.11 -0.27
CA ASN A 137 -7.95 -2.34 1.13
C ASN A 137 -6.51 -2.81 1.26
N TRP A 138 -5.78 -2.22 2.17
CA TRP A 138 -4.38 -2.50 2.45
C TRP A 138 -4.23 -3.02 3.86
N LEU A 139 -3.37 -4.01 4.00
CA LEU A 139 -2.82 -4.44 5.28
C LEU A 139 -1.32 -4.16 5.24
N GLN A 140 -0.81 -3.53 6.28
CA GLN A 140 0.60 -3.22 6.37
C GLN A 140 1.17 -3.57 7.74
N ILE A 141 2.41 -4.03 7.73
CA ILE A 141 3.20 -4.28 8.92
C ILE A 141 4.36 -3.31 8.94
N ILE A 142 4.46 -2.56 10.02
CA ILE A 142 5.49 -1.54 10.22
C ILE A 142 6.27 -1.87 11.48
N ILE A 143 7.59 -1.87 11.35
CA ILE A 143 8.52 -1.97 12.49
C ILE A 143 8.91 -0.55 12.90
N THR A 144 8.78 -0.25 14.18
CA THR A 144 9.16 1.05 14.73
C THR A 144 9.73 0.90 16.14
N GLY A 145 10.29 1.97 16.66
CA GLY A 145 10.64 2.15 18.06
C GLY A 145 10.13 3.49 18.56
N MET A 146 10.46 3.85 19.77
CA MET A 146 10.11 5.17 20.33
C MET A 146 10.79 6.32 19.56
N LYS A 147 11.88 6.04 18.88
CA LYS A 147 12.66 6.98 18.06
C LYS A 147 13.14 6.32 16.79
N GLY A 148 13.45 7.13 15.80
CA GLY A 148 14.05 6.67 14.53
C GLY A 148 13.03 6.47 13.41
N ALA A 149 13.54 5.97 12.29
CA ALA A 149 12.74 5.75 11.09
C ALA A 149 11.81 4.53 11.25
N LEU A 150 10.68 4.58 10.56
CA LEU A 150 9.79 3.45 10.36
C LEU A 150 10.35 2.54 9.28
N ALA A 151 10.22 1.23 9.44
CA ALA A 151 10.51 0.25 8.40
C ALA A 151 9.24 -0.53 8.08
N MET A 152 8.78 -0.46 6.84
CA MET A 152 7.68 -1.29 6.38
C MET A 152 8.21 -2.70 6.15
N ALA A 153 7.60 -3.69 6.80
CA ALA A 153 7.98 -5.08 6.64
C ALA A 153 7.21 -5.76 5.51
N ASN A 154 5.93 -5.47 5.40
CA ASN A 154 5.10 -5.97 4.33
C ASN A 154 3.93 -5.02 4.07
N LEU A 155 3.42 -5.08 2.84
CA LEU A 155 2.23 -4.39 2.38
C LEU A 155 1.49 -5.32 1.45
N CYS A 156 0.35 -5.82 1.88
CA CYS A 156 -0.55 -6.62 1.05
C CYS A 156 -1.88 -5.92 0.88
N PHE A 157 -2.67 -6.37 -0.06
CA PHE A 157 -4.03 -5.91 -0.25
C PHE A 157 -4.93 -7.09 -0.58
N TRP A 158 -6.13 -7.05 -0.09
CA TRP A 158 -7.12 -8.08 -0.33
C TRP A 158 -8.24 -7.55 -1.22
N THR A 159 -8.90 -8.47 -1.91
CA THR A 159 -9.94 -8.15 -2.86
C THR A 159 -11.04 -9.20 -2.86
N MET A 160 -12.27 -8.73 -3.03
CA MET A 160 -13.43 -9.62 -3.20
C MET A 160 -13.73 -9.93 -4.67
N ARG A 161 -12.91 -9.45 -5.62
CA ARG A 161 -13.13 -9.55 -7.07
C ARG A 161 -11.94 -10.11 -7.79
N GLY A 162 -12.21 -10.76 -8.94
CA GLY A 162 -11.18 -11.23 -9.86
C GLY A 162 -10.61 -12.60 -9.52
N GLU A 163 -9.55 -12.97 -10.21
CA GLU A 163 -8.89 -14.27 -10.12
C GLU A 163 -8.19 -14.46 -8.75
N HIS A 164 -7.70 -13.37 -8.17
CA HIS A 164 -7.03 -13.35 -6.87
C HIS A 164 -7.96 -12.95 -5.73
N LYS A 165 -9.21 -13.42 -5.80
CA LYS A 165 -10.19 -13.16 -4.76
C LYS A 165 -9.75 -13.81 -3.44
N THR A 166 -9.65 -12.97 -2.40
CA THR A 166 -9.33 -13.39 -1.04
C THR A 166 -10.27 -12.71 -0.05
N THR A 167 -10.20 -13.08 1.19
CA THR A 167 -10.88 -12.40 2.28
C THR A 167 -9.84 -11.68 3.16
N LYS A 168 -10.28 -10.67 3.90
CA LYS A 168 -9.45 -10.00 4.89
C LYS A 168 -8.81 -11.01 5.85
N LEU A 169 -9.59 -11.95 6.34
CA LEU A 169 -9.14 -12.94 7.33
C LEU A 169 -8.06 -13.88 6.76
N GLU A 170 -8.18 -14.29 5.50
CA GLU A 170 -7.17 -15.09 4.82
C GLU A 170 -5.85 -14.33 4.70
N GLU A 171 -5.88 -13.08 4.21
CA GLU A 171 -4.68 -12.25 4.10
C GLU A 171 -4.04 -11.94 5.46
N GLU A 172 -4.86 -11.67 6.49
CA GLU A 172 -4.38 -11.48 7.86
C GLU A 172 -3.70 -12.74 8.40
N HIS A 173 -4.30 -13.90 8.18
CA HIS A 173 -3.74 -15.19 8.61
C HIS A 173 -2.42 -15.48 7.91
N ASP A 174 -2.37 -15.31 6.59
CA ASP A 174 -1.16 -15.55 5.80
C ASP A 174 -0.03 -14.60 6.23
N LEU A 175 -0.36 -13.35 6.48
CA LEU A 175 0.61 -12.35 6.92
C LEU A 175 1.13 -12.64 8.33
N LEU A 176 0.27 -13.06 9.26
CA LEU A 176 0.66 -13.50 10.61
C LEU A 176 1.54 -14.76 10.55
N HIS A 177 1.23 -15.68 9.65
CA HIS A 177 2.03 -16.88 9.47
C HIS A 177 3.43 -16.56 8.93
N GLN A 178 3.53 -15.65 7.96
CA GLN A 178 4.82 -15.15 7.45
C GLN A 178 5.63 -14.48 8.56
N LEU A 179 5.00 -13.66 9.39
CA LEU A 179 5.62 -13.02 10.55
C LEU A 179 6.17 -14.06 11.53
N ALA A 180 5.32 -15.04 11.90
CA ALA A 180 5.70 -16.08 12.84
C ALA A 180 6.89 -16.89 12.33
N GLN A 181 6.84 -17.35 11.07
CA GLN A 181 7.94 -18.09 10.45
C GLN A 181 9.25 -17.32 10.40
N ARG A 182 9.18 -16.02 10.09
CA ARG A 182 10.38 -15.21 9.88
C ARG A 182 11.04 -14.77 11.19
N TRP A 183 10.23 -14.52 12.21
CA TRP A 183 10.70 -13.93 13.46
C TRP A 183 10.42 -14.78 14.69
N GLU A 184 10.13 -16.08 14.53
CA GLU A 184 9.80 -17.01 15.62
C GLU A 184 10.84 -16.97 16.77
N GLU A 185 12.13 -16.98 16.41
CA GLU A 185 13.21 -16.91 17.39
C GLU A 185 13.39 -15.52 18.02
N ARG A 186 12.79 -14.49 17.42
CA ARG A 186 12.86 -13.07 17.85
C ARG A 186 11.63 -12.63 18.62
N SER A 187 10.61 -13.49 18.74
CA SER A 187 9.27 -13.15 19.26
C SER A 187 9.23 -12.75 20.73
N TYR A 188 10.26 -13.03 21.49
CA TYR A 188 10.36 -12.63 22.91
C TYR A 188 10.59 -11.13 23.14
N ILE A 189 10.79 -10.35 22.08
CA ILE A 189 11.25 -8.95 22.15
C ILE A 189 10.16 -7.98 21.68
N PHE A 190 9.08 -8.49 21.10
CA PHE A 190 8.06 -7.64 20.48
C PHE A 190 6.87 -7.31 21.39
N GLY A 191 6.61 -6.01 21.58
CA GLY A 191 5.26 -5.55 21.90
C GLY A 191 4.45 -5.46 20.61
N ILE A 192 3.46 -6.31 20.40
CA ILE A 192 2.54 -6.17 19.26
C ILE A 192 1.54 -5.07 19.60
N VAL A 193 1.64 -3.94 18.95
CA VAL A 193 0.63 -2.88 19.01
C VAL A 193 -0.26 -3.01 17.78
N VAL A 194 -1.45 -3.56 17.98
CA VAL A 194 -2.48 -3.56 16.92
C VAL A 194 -3.16 -2.19 16.94
N LEU A 195 -2.78 -1.30 16.06
CA LEU A 195 -3.51 -0.07 15.80
C LEU A 195 -4.66 -0.39 14.84
N LEU A 196 -5.82 -0.73 15.40
CA LEU A 196 -7.05 -0.71 14.63
C LEU A 196 -7.39 0.76 14.35
N THR A 197 -7.06 1.25 13.18
CA THR A 197 -7.61 2.52 12.71
C THR A 197 -9.09 2.30 12.48
N LEU A 198 -9.90 2.62 13.49
CA LEU A 198 -11.34 2.70 13.35
C LEU A 198 -11.63 3.86 12.40
N HIS A 199 -11.72 3.56 11.12
CA HIS A 199 -12.30 4.46 10.15
C HIS A 199 -13.81 4.48 10.41
N GLY A 200 -14.22 5.42 11.30
CA GLY A 200 -15.60 5.79 11.53
C GLY A 200 -16.13 6.72 10.45
#